data_6e34b04b5d4eb746c0180f4a0c8f874c
#
_entry.id   6e34b04b5d4eb746c0180f4a0c8f874c
#
_cell.length_a   1.000
_cell.length_b   1.000
_cell.length_c   1.000
_cell.angle_alpha   90.00
_cell.angle_beta   90.00
_cell.angle_gamma   90.00
#
_symmetry.space_group_name_H-M   'P 1'
#
loop_
_entity.id
_entity.type
_entity.pdbx_description
1 polymer ?
#
loop_
_entity_poly.entity_id
_entity_poly.type
_entity_poly.pdbx_seq_one_letter_code
_entity_poly.pdbx_strand_id
1 'polypeptide(L)'
;MLKKAAGSALLRDPQLVKDILTAVVAAVDVPVTLKIRTGWSPEQRNGLDIANIAQDAGIKALAVHGRTRACGFKGAVEYDTIAAIKHTLDIPVIANGDINTAEDATNILAYTNADGLMIGRGAQGNPWLFQQIHHHLEHGTPLKKPSNQIIWQVLQQHLYGLYDLYGEIMGPRIARKHVGWYLKQEPALRQQFNHLKDPLHQLDFLNHYF
;
A
#
# COMPACT_ATOMS: atom_id res chain seq x y z
N MET A 1 9.83 14.56 5.30
CA MET A 1 9.53 15.93 5.66
C MET A 1 8.44 16.05 6.73
N LEU A 2 8.70 15.70 7.97
CA LEU A 2 7.78 16.02 9.06
C LEU A 2 8.61 16.80 10.09
N LYS A 3 8.69 18.14 9.89
CA LYS A 3 9.24 19.06 10.90
C LYS A 3 8.25 19.27 12.07
N LYS A 4 7.03 18.74 11.96
CA LYS A 4 6.02 18.70 13.04
C LYS A 4 5.85 17.25 13.52
N ALA A 5 5.59 17.06 14.82
CA ALA A 5 5.30 15.78 15.44
C ALA A 5 3.91 15.29 14.97
N ALA A 6 3.84 14.70 13.77
CA ALA A 6 2.63 14.17 13.17
C ALA A 6 2.90 12.82 12.46
N GLY A 7 1.85 12.05 12.19
CA GLY A 7 1.93 10.72 11.59
C GLY A 7 2.81 9.78 12.41
N SER A 8 3.72 9.03 11.79
CA SER A 8 4.57 8.07 12.50
C SER A 8 5.54 8.69 13.52
N ALA A 9 5.69 10.03 13.58
CA ALA A 9 6.43 10.68 14.65
C ALA A 9 5.72 10.60 16.01
N LEU A 10 4.40 10.41 16.01
CA LEU A 10 3.59 10.21 17.21
C LEU A 10 3.96 8.93 17.98
N LEU A 11 4.57 7.94 17.32
CA LEU A 11 5.04 6.72 17.99
C LEU A 11 6.05 6.99 19.12
N ARG A 12 6.65 8.19 19.16
CA ARG A 12 7.55 8.62 20.24
C ARG A 12 6.82 9.09 21.51
N ASP A 13 5.52 9.27 21.43
CA ASP A 13 4.68 9.74 22.54
C ASP A 13 3.42 8.86 22.67
N PRO A 14 3.53 7.70 23.33
CA PRO A 14 2.43 6.76 23.49
C PRO A 14 1.21 7.36 24.22
N GLN A 15 1.43 8.31 25.15
CA GLN A 15 0.33 8.96 25.85
C GLN A 15 -0.48 9.85 24.90
N LEU A 16 0.19 10.65 24.06
CA LEU A 16 -0.48 11.46 23.03
C LEU A 16 -1.23 10.58 22.02
N VAL A 17 -0.67 9.43 21.65
CA VAL A 17 -1.38 8.46 20.78
C VAL A 17 -2.67 7.99 21.46
N LYS A 18 -2.62 7.61 22.74
CA LYS A 18 -3.80 7.20 23.52
C LYS A 18 -4.87 8.29 23.52
N ASP A 19 -4.47 9.53 23.83
CA ASP A 19 -5.40 10.66 23.92
C ASP A 19 -6.08 10.93 22.56
N ILE A 20 -5.32 10.89 21.47
CA ILE A 20 -5.84 11.04 20.09
C ILE A 20 -6.83 9.91 19.76
N LEU A 21 -6.47 8.65 20.00
CA LEU A 21 -7.31 7.51 19.65
C LEU A 21 -8.61 7.52 20.45
N THR A 22 -8.53 7.79 21.75
CA THR A 22 -9.71 7.90 22.62
C THR A 22 -10.65 9.00 22.14
N ALA A 23 -10.10 10.18 21.82
CA ALA A 23 -10.89 11.30 21.33
C ALA A 23 -11.57 11.00 19.96
N VAL A 24 -10.85 10.36 19.04
CA VAL A 24 -11.39 10.00 17.72
C VAL A 24 -12.49 8.95 17.85
N VAL A 25 -12.26 7.89 18.64
CA VAL A 25 -13.26 6.84 18.83
C VAL A 25 -14.52 7.39 19.50
N ALA A 26 -14.38 8.29 20.46
CA ALA A 26 -15.53 8.93 21.13
C ALA A 26 -16.31 9.90 20.25
N ALA A 27 -15.70 10.42 19.17
CA ALA A 27 -16.31 11.43 18.33
C ALA A 27 -17.18 10.88 17.18
N VAL A 28 -17.18 9.56 16.96
CA VAL A 28 -17.89 8.95 15.82
C VAL A 28 -18.54 7.62 16.19
N ASP A 29 -19.67 7.32 15.52
CA ASP A 29 -20.41 6.05 15.71
C ASP A 29 -20.00 4.95 14.69
N VAL A 30 -19.01 5.22 13.84
CA VAL A 30 -18.50 4.27 12.86
C VAL A 30 -17.22 3.58 13.38
N PRO A 31 -16.89 2.36 12.91
CA PRO A 31 -15.64 1.71 13.29
C PRO A 31 -14.41 2.57 12.94
N VAL A 32 -13.54 2.79 13.93
CA VAL A 32 -12.26 3.48 13.72
C VAL A 32 -11.16 2.44 13.56
N THR A 33 -10.33 2.60 12.54
CA THR A 33 -9.15 1.76 12.30
C THR A 33 -7.87 2.58 12.41
N LEU A 34 -6.77 1.92 12.75
CA LEU A 34 -5.47 2.58 12.88
C LEU A 34 -4.46 1.94 11.93
N LYS A 35 -3.59 2.77 11.35
CA LYS A 35 -2.41 2.30 10.63
C LYS A 35 -1.14 2.84 11.28
N ILE A 36 -0.19 1.94 11.60
CA ILE A 36 1.08 2.28 12.23
C ILE A 36 2.29 1.73 11.46
N ARG A 37 3.48 2.13 11.90
CA ARG A 37 4.77 1.47 11.66
C ARG A 37 5.22 0.74 12.92
N THR A 38 6.26 -0.10 12.82
CA THR A 38 6.76 -0.89 13.95
C THR A 38 7.48 -0.05 15.03
N GLY A 39 7.76 1.21 14.75
CA GLY A 39 8.37 2.14 15.68
C GLY A 39 8.99 3.35 14.99
N TRP A 40 9.68 4.19 15.78
CA TRP A 40 10.41 5.36 15.29
C TRP A 40 11.70 4.97 14.59
N SER A 41 12.53 4.14 15.23
CA SER A 41 13.79 3.61 14.69
C SER A 41 13.95 2.14 15.06
N PRO A 42 14.92 1.41 14.50
CA PRO A 42 15.19 0.02 14.86
C PRO A 42 15.41 -0.21 16.34
N GLU A 43 16.01 0.77 17.04
CA GLU A 43 16.28 0.74 18.48
C GLU A 43 15.05 1.14 19.33
N GLN A 44 14.06 1.75 18.69
CA GLN A 44 12.82 2.25 19.33
C GLN A 44 11.59 1.65 18.63
N ARG A 45 11.47 0.33 18.68
CA ARG A 45 10.31 -0.41 18.18
C ARG A 45 9.32 -0.61 19.30
N ASN A 46 8.32 0.25 19.35
CA ASN A 46 7.23 0.18 20.32
C ASN A 46 5.87 -0.11 19.68
N GLY A 47 5.89 -0.73 18.49
CA GLY A 47 4.66 -1.05 17.75
C GLY A 47 3.68 -1.91 18.54
N LEU A 48 4.17 -2.85 19.37
CA LEU A 48 3.34 -3.69 20.22
C LEU A 48 2.65 -2.88 21.32
N ASP A 49 3.37 -1.97 21.99
CA ASP A 49 2.79 -1.11 23.03
C ASP A 49 1.69 -0.21 22.46
N ILE A 50 1.96 0.39 21.30
CA ILE A 50 0.98 1.22 20.57
C ILE A 50 -0.23 0.39 20.13
N ALA A 51 -0.03 -0.85 19.75
CA ALA A 51 -1.10 -1.76 19.36
C ALA A 51 -2.04 -2.09 20.52
N ASN A 52 -1.51 -2.35 21.71
CA ASN A 52 -2.30 -2.53 22.95
C ASN A 52 -3.10 -1.26 23.28
N ILE A 53 -2.44 -0.10 23.27
CA ILE A 53 -3.10 1.21 23.48
C ILE A 53 -4.25 1.41 22.48
N ALA A 54 -4.06 1.01 21.22
CA ALA A 54 -5.09 1.16 20.20
C ALA A 54 -6.30 0.26 20.47
N GLN A 55 -6.10 -1.00 20.85
CA GLN A 55 -7.19 -1.91 21.20
C GLN A 55 -7.95 -1.38 22.43
N ASP A 56 -7.24 -0.97 23.49
CA ASP A 56 -7.84 -0.41 24.70
C ASP A 56 -8.64 0.88 24.43
N ALA A 57 -8.19 1.70 23.47
CA ALA A 57 -8.90 2.88 23.05
C ALA A 57 -10.15 2.59 22.19
N GLY A 58 -10.38 1.33 21.79
CA GLY A 58 -11.57 0.91 21.04
C GLY A 58 -11.40 0.87 19.52
N ILE A 59 -10.16 0.88 19.00
CA ILE A 59 -9.87 0.66 17.57
C ILE A 59 -10.35 -0.72 17.15
N LYS A 60 -10.93 -0.83 15.94
CA LYS A 60 -11.58 -2.05 15.45
C LYS A 60 -10.74 -2.88 14.49
N ALA A 61 -9.66 -2.32 13.92
CA ALA A 61 -8.67 -3.05 13.15
C ALA A 61 -7.35 -2.28 13.08
N LEU A 62 -6.23 -2.98 13.02
CA LEU A 62 -4.91 -2.40 13.00
C LEU A 62 -4.11 -2.84 11.76
N ALA A 63 -3.66 -1.88 10.94
CA ALA A 63 -2.71 -2.17 9.87
C ALA A 63 -1.28 -1.78 10.29
N VAL A 64 -0.34 -2.71 10.12
CA VAL A 64 1.05 -2.53 10.58
C VAL A 64 2.02 -2.66 9.42
N HIS A 65 2.78 -1.58 9.15
CA HIS A 65 3.87 -1.62 8.18
C HIS A 65 5.15 -2.10 8.88
N GLY A 66 5.69 -3.22 8.42
CA GLY A 66 6.88 -3.89 8.96
C GLY A 66 8.20 -3.13 8.78
N ARG A 67 8.16 -1.80 8.87
CA ARG A 67 9.33 -0.90 8.87
C ARG A 67 9.13 0.20 9.89
N THR A 68 10.23 0.61 10.53
CA THR A 68 10.22 1.81 11.36
C THR A 68 10.13 3.08 10.51
N ARG A 69 9.87 4.21 11.15
CA ARG A 69 9.86 5.52 10.46
C ARG A 69 11.24 5.84 9.88
N ALA A 70 12.32 5.57 10.63
CA ALA A 70 13.69 5.87 10.20
C ALA A 70 14.10 5.07 8.95
N CYS A 71 13.68 3.83 8.82
CA CYS A 71 13.95 3.00 7.64
C CYS A 71 13.30 3.56 6.36
N GLY A 72 12.23 4.32 6.47
CA GLY A 72 11.50 4.85 5.32
C GLY A 72 10.94 3.74 4.43
N PHE A 73 11.57 3.54 3.26
CA PHE A 73 11.27 2.45 2.31
C PHE A 73 12.52 1.63 1.98
N LYS A 74 13.60 1.80 2.75
CA LYS A 74 14.88 1.11 2.57
C LYS A 74 15.01 -0.07 3.52
N GLY A 75 15.89 -1.01 3.17
CA GLY A 75 16.11 -2.23 3.95
C GLY A 75 14.97 -3.23 3.84
N ALA A 76 15.12 -4.39 4.45
CA ALA A 76 14.11 -5.44 4.51
C ALA A 76 12.93 -5.03 5.42
N VAL A 77 11.74 -5.55 5.10
CA VAL A 77 10.60 -5.52 6.01
C VAL A 77 10.85 -6.56 7.10
N GLU A 78 10.55 -6.22 8.34
CA GLU A 78 10.50 -7.18 9.43
C GLU A 78 9.04 -7.50 9.78
N TYR A 79 8.77 -8.75 10.00
CA TYR A 79 7.42 -9.23 10.27
C TYR A 79 7.25 -9.72 11.73
N ASP A 80 8.34 -9.78 12.52
CA ASP A 80 8.33 -10.24 13.91
C ASP A 80 7.39 -9.39 14.79
N THR A 81 7.46 -8.06 14.63
CA THR A 81 6.56 -7.15 15.36
C THR A 81 5.11 -7.37 14.95
N ILE A 82 4.82 -7.66 13.67
CA ILE A 82 3.46 -7.93 13.19
C ILE A 82 2.94 -9.24 13.79
N ALA A 83 3.75 -10.28 13.80
CA ALA A 83 3.43 -11.58 14.41
C ALA A 83 3.15 -11.43 15.90
N ALA A 84 4.01 -10.69 16.63
CA ALA A 84 3.83 -10.42 18.05
C ALA A 84 2.53 -9.64 18.33
N ILE A 85 2.22 -8.63 17.53
CA ILE A 85 0.97 -7.88 17.63
C ILE A 85 -0.24 -8.80 17.39
N LYS A 86 -0.21 -9.62 16.33
CA LYS A 86 -1.31 -10.55 16.02
C LYS A 86 -1.52 -11.58 17.11
N HIS A 87 -0.44 -12.05 17.74
CA HIS A 87 -0.54 -12.98 18.87
C HIS A 87 -1.19 -12.34 20.12
N THR A 88 -1.05 -11.04 20.28
CA THR A 88 -1.47 -10.32 21.49
C THR A 88 -2.86 -9.70 21.38
N LEU A 89 -3.26 -9.24 20.20
CA LEU A 89 -4.52 -8.51 20.00
C LEU A 89 -5.67 -9.43 19.59
N ASP A 90 -6.89 -9.09 20.06
CA ASP A 90 -8.14 -9.73 19.67
C ASP A 90 -8.76 -9.12 18.40
N ILE A 91 -8.36 -7.89 18.03
CA ILE A 91 -8.86 -7.21 16.84
C ILE A 91 -8.11 -7.66 15.58
N PRO A 92 -8.72 -7.54 14.38
CA PRO A 92 -8.06 -7.86 13.13
C PRO A 92 -6.76 -7.07 12.92
N VAL A 93 -5.69 -7.79 12.55
CA VAL A 93 -4.36 -7.25 12.23
C VAL A 93 -4.06 -7.45 10.75
N ILE A 94 -3.73 -6.37 10.06
CA ILE A 94 -3.44 -6.34 8.63
C ILE A 94 -1.93 -6.13 8.43
N ALA A 95 -1.26 -7.10 7.82
CA ALA A 95 0.17 -7.00 7.53
C ALA A 95 0.42 -6.14 6.28
N ASN A 96 1.40 -5.25 6.36
CA ASN A 96 1.79 -4.36 5.27
C ASN A 96 3.31 -4.31 5.11
N GLY A 97 3.80 -4.35 3.89
CA GLY A 97 5.20 -4.18 3.50
C GLY A 97 5.63 -5.22 2.46
N ASP A 98 6.25 -4.74 1.38
CA ASP A 98 6.90 -5.52 0.30
C ASP A 98 6.14 -6.77 -0.20
N ILE A 99 4.83 -6.67 -0.32
CA ILE A 99 3.96 -7.70 -0.92
C ILE A 99 3.91 -7.42 -2.42
N ASN A 100 4.65 -8.17 -3.21
CA ASN A 100 4.80 -7.96 -4.66
C ASN A 100 4.31 -9.15 -5.49
N THR A 101 4.20 -10.33 -4.87
CA THR A 101 3.78 -11.58 -5.49
C THR A 101 2.74 -12.31 -4.64
N ALA A 102 2.10 -13.31 -5.20
CA ALA A 102 1.20 -14.20 -4.45
C ALA A 102 1.96 -15.06 -3.42
N GLU A 103 3.20 -15.43 -3.74
CA GLU A 103 4.08 -16.17 -2.82
C GLU A 103 4.47 -15.32 -1.61
N ASP A 104 4.82 -14.02 -1.82
CA ASP A 104 5.06 -13.10 -0.70
C ASP A 104 3.85 -13.07 0.24
N ALA A 105 2.64 -12.96 -0.34
CA ALA A 105 1.40 -12.91 0.41
C ALA A 105 1.20 -14.17 1.27
N THR A 106 1.40 -15.35 0.69
CA THR A 106 1.28 -16.65 1.38
C THR A 106 2.29 -16.75 2.52
N ASN A 107 3.55 -16.44 2.25
CA ASN A 107 4.62 -16.53 3.24
C ASN A 107 4.40 -15.56 4.41
N ILE A 108 3.96 -14.33 4.11
CA ILE A 108 3.69 -13.31 5.14
C ILE A 108 2.51 -13.73 6.02
N LEU A 109 1.41 -14.21 5.43
CA LEU A 109 0.27 -14.72 6.20
C LEU A 109 0.64 -15.91 7.06
N ALA A 110 1.39 -16.87 6.52
CA ALA A 110 1.85 -18.04 7.25
C ALA A 110 2.77 -17.67 8.44
N TYR A 111 3.65 -16.69 8.22
CA TYR A 111 4.59 -16.25 9.26
C TYR A 111 3.93 -15.40 10.35
N THR A 112 3.08 -14.45 9.95
CA THR A 112 2.51 -13.47 10.89
C THR A 112 1.19 -13.90 11.50
N ASN A 113 0.50 -14.86 10.90
CA ASN A 113 -0.89 -15.22 11.18
C ASN A 113 -1.86 -14.02 11.11
N ALA A 114 -1.50 -12.97 10.36
CA ALA A 114 -2.34 -11.78 10.18
C ALA A 114 -3.67 -12.11 9.50
N ASP A 115 -4.73 -11.36 9.81
CA ASP A 115 -6.07 -11.58 9.28
C ASP A 115 -6.22 -11.10 7.83
N GLY A 116 -5.26 -10.28 7.35
CA GLY A 116 -5.26 -9.79 5.99
C GLY A 116 -3.98 -9.06 5.61
N LEU A 117 -3.94 -8.62 4.35
CA LEU A 117 -2.80 -7.95 3.77
C LEU A 117 -3.17 -6.56 3.25
N MET A 118 -2.29 -5.58 3.44
CA MET A 118 -2.39 -4.27 2.81
C MET A 118 -1.28 -4.10 1.78
N ILE A 119 -1.66 -3.95 0.51
CA ILE A 119 -0.73 -3.85 -0.61
C ILE A 119 -0.60 -2.39 -1.04
N GLY A 120 0.63 -1.94 -1.19
CA GLY A 120 0.94 -0.60 -1.69
C GLY A 120 1.59 -0.67 -3.07
N ARG A 121 2.90 -0.50 -3.10
CA ARG A 121 3.70 -0.41 -4.34
C ARG A 121 3.61 -1.64 -5.24
N GLY A 122 3.36 -2.83 -4.69
CA GLY A 122 3.20 -4.07 -5.47
C GLY A 122 2.06 -4.00 -6.49
N ALA A 123 1.00 -3.22 -6.21
CA ALA A 123 -0.12 -3.02 -7.13
C ALA A 123 0.14 -1.96 -8.23
N GLN A 124 1.23 -1.21 -8.14
CA GLN A 124 1.57 -0.17 -9.13
C GLN A 124 2.00 -0.81 -10.46
N GLY A 125 1.19 -0.61 -11.51
CA GLY A 125 1.35 -1.27 -12.81
C GLY A 125 0.89 -2.73 -12.83
N ASN A 126 0.41 -3.27 -11.72
CA ASN A 126 -0.18 -4.60 -11.60
C ASN A 126 -1.42 -4.60 -10.71
N PRO A 127 -2.55 -4.02 -11.11
CA PRO A 127 -3.78 -4.04 -10.33
C PRO A 127 -4.36 -5.44 -10.15
N TRP A 128 -3.94 -6.40 -10.97
CA TRP A 128 -4.36 -7.82 -10.88
C TRP A 128 -3.71 -8.57 -9.72
N LEU A 129 -2.72 -7.98 -9.03
CA LEU A 129 -2.03 -8.61 -7.91
C LEU A 129 -3.01 -9.10 -6.83
N PHE A 130 -4.08 -8.37 -6.55
CA PHE A 130 -5.10 -8.78 -5.58
C PHE A 130 -5.80 -10.07 -6.00
N GLN A 131 -6.21 -10.17 -7.27
CA GLN A 131 -6.82 -11.36 -7.82
C GLN A 131 -5.84 -12.54 -7.89
N GLN A 132 -4.58 -12.27 -8.23
CA GLN A 132 -3.51 -13.28 -8.25
C GLN A 132 -3.26 -13.87 -6.86
N ILE A 133 -3.24 -13.02 -5.82
CA ILE A 133 -3.09 -13.45 -4.43
C ILE A 133 -4.30 -14.28 -4.00
N HIS A 134 -5.51 -13.78 -4.22
CA HIS A 134 -6.74 -14.49 -3.85
C HIS A 134 -6.81 -15.88 -4.49
N HIS A 135 -6.59 -15.97 -5.81
CA HIS A 135 -6.55 -17.24 -6.51
C HIS A 135 -5.50 -18.20 -5.95
N HIS A 136 -4.28 -17.70 -5.66
CA HIS A 136 -3.22 -18.52 -5.12
C HIS A 136 -3.52 -19.04 -3.72
N LEU A 137 -4.12 -18.21 -2.86
CA LEU A 137 -4.52 -18.61 -1.52
C LEU A 137 -5.64 -19.68 -1.54
N GLU A 138 -6.56 -19.61 -2.51
CA GLU A 138 -7.65 -20.58 -2.63
C GLU A 138 -7.23 -21.90 -3.31
N HIS A 139 -6.37 -21.83 -4.34
CA HIS A 139 -6.11 -22.96 -5.21
C HIS A 139 -4.65 -23.48 -5.17
N GLY A 140 -3.74 -22.75 -4.50
CA GLY A 140 -2.31 -23.12 -4.45
C GLY A 140 -1.57 -22.98 -5.79
N THR A 141 -2.21 -22.38 -6.81
CA THR A 141 -1.66 -22.27 -8.17
C THR A 141 -1.62 -20.82 -8.64
N PRO A 142 -0.66 -20.44 -9.51
CA PRO A 142 -0.61 -19.09 -10.04
C PRO A 142 -1.76 -18.82 -11.02
N LEU A 143 -2.36 -17.64 -10.91
CA LEU A 143 -3.32 -17.17 -11.90
C LEU A 143 -2.58 -16.75 -13.18
N LYS A 144 -3.16 -17.08 -14.35
CA LYS A 144 -2.63 -16.66 -15.65
C LYS A 144 -2.57 -15.14 -15.73
N LYS A 145 -1.46 -14.62 -16.25
CA LYS A 145 -1.30 -13.17 -16.48
C LYS A 145 -2.34 -12.67 -17.48
N PRO A 146 -2.84 -11.42 -17.33
CA PRO A 146 -3.75 -10.83 -18.29
C PRO A 146 -3.08 -10.68 -19.66
N SER A 147 -3.87 -10.73 -20.73
CA SER A 147 -3.39 -10.42 -22.09
C SER A 147 -3.08 -8.93 -22.22
N ASN A 148 -2.25 -8.56 -23.20
CA ASN A 148 -1.97 -7.16 -23.50
C ASN A 148 -3.25 -6.35 -23.76
N GLN A 149 -4.23 -6.93 -24.43
CA GLN A 149 -5.52 -6.30 -24.67
C GLN A 149 -6.24 -5.94 -23.35
N ILE A 150 -6.26 -6.84 -22.36
CA ILE A 150 -6.83 -6.56 -21.04
C ILE A 150 -6.03 -5.49 -20.31
N ILE A 151 -4.70 -5.57 -20.38
CA ILE A 151 -3.81 -4.55 -19.78
C ILE A 151 -4.12 -3.18 -20.37
N TRP A 152 -4.25 -3.09 -21.69
CA TRP A 152 -4.57 -1.83 -22.38
C TRP A 152 -5.94 -1.28 -21.96
N GLN A 153 -6.97 -2.10 -21.96
CA GLN A 153 -8.32 -1.67 -21.54
C GLN A 153 -8.32 -1.05 -20.13
N VAL A 154 -7.66 -1.70 -19.17
CA VAL A 154 -7.58 -1.19 -17.79
C VAL A 154 -6.75 0.09 -17.71
N LEU A 155 -5.61 0.14 -18.40
CA LEU A 155 -4.77 1.32 -18.44
C LEU A 155 -5.48 2.50 -19.11
N GLN A 156 -6.18 2.27 -20.21
CA GLN A 156 -6.95 3.28 -20.92
C GLN A 156 -8.03 3.90 -20.03
N GLN A 157 -8.81 3.07 -19.32
CA GLN A 157 -9.81 3.57 -18.35
C GLN A 157 -9.17 4.41 -17.24
N HIS A 158 -8.03 3.96 -16.73
CA HIS A 158 -7.26 4.70 -15.72
C HIS A 158 -6.80 6.07 -16.26
N LEU A 159 -6.33 6.13 -17.50
CA LEU A 159 -5.91 7.38 -18.13
C LEU A 159 -7.08 8.34 -18.34
N TYR A 160 -8.23 7.85 -18.81
CA TYR A 160 -9.44 8.68 -18.93
C TYR A 160 -9.83 9.28 -17.57
N GLY A 161 -9.83 8.48 -16.50
CA GLY A 161 -10.09 9.00 -15.15
C GLY A 161 -9.07 10.05 -14.69
N LEU A 162 -7.79 9.91 -15.05
CA LEU A 162 -6.77 10.92 -14.75
C LEU A 162 -6.98 12.21 -15.54
N TYR A 163 -7.34 12.12 -16.82
CA TYR A 163 -7.57 13.31 -17.65
C TYR A 163 -8.84 14.05 -17.23
N ASP A 164 -9.88 13.31 -16.90
CA ASP A 164 -11.13 13.90 -16.37
C ASP A 164 -10.89 14.63 -15.03
N LEU A 165 -10.19 13.98 -14.10
CA LEU A 165 -9.95 14.54 -12.76
C LEU A 165 -8.98 15.73 -12.76
N TYR A 166 -7.92 15.68 -13.55
CA TYR A 166 -6.82 16.65 -13.51
C TYR A 166 -6.76 17.60 -14.72
N GLY A 167 -7.65 17.39 -15.70
CA GLY A 167 -7.74 18.19 -16.93
C GLY A 167 -6.58 17.95 -17.91
N GLU A 168 -6.69 18.61 -19.06
CA GLU A 168 -5.82 18.40 -20.23
C GLU A 168 -4.35 18.78 -20.02
N ILE A 169 -4.04 19.65 -19.03
CA ILE A 169 -2.67 20.09 -18.76
C ILE A 169 -1.99 19.22 -17.72
N MET A 170 -2.67 18.96 -16.58
CA MET A 170 -2.08 18.21 -15.47
C MET A 170 -2.28 16.70 -15.61
N GLY A 171 -3.37 16.26 -16.22
CA GLY A 171 -3.65 14.85 -16.46
C GLY A 171 -2.50 14.13 -17.16
N PRO A 172 -2.01 14.60 -18.34
CA PRO A 172 -0.88 14.00 -19.03
C PRO A 172 0.43 13.98 -18.22
N ARG A 173 0.66 15.00 -17.41
CA ARG A 173 1.85 15.04 -16.53
C ARG A 173 1.79 13.98 -15.45
N ILE A 174 0.62 13.80 -14.84
CA ILE A 174 0.38 12.79 -13.80
C ILE A 174 0.39 11.39 -14.41
N ALA A 175 -0.22 11.20 -15.58
CA ALA A 175 -0.26 9.96 -16.33
C ALA A 175 1.14 9.36 -16.59
N ARG A 176 2.16 10.17 -16.81
CA ARG A 176 3.56 9.71 -17.02
C ARG A 176 4.05 8.81 -15.88
N LYS A 177 3.72 9.15 -14.64
CA LYS A 177 4.09 8.33 -13.48
C LYS A 177 3.36 6.98 -13.48
N HIS A 178 2.06 6.99 -13.77
CA HIS A 178 1.24 5.78 -13.78
C HIS A 178 1.60 4.85 -14.94
N VAL A 179 1.72 5.36 -16.13
CA VAL A 179 2.17 4.59 -17.31
C VAL A 179 3.59 4.06 -17.10
N GLY A 180 4.47 4.83 -16.47
CA GLY A 180 5.82 4.41 -16.14
C GLY A 180 5.89 3.16 -15.26
N TRP A 181 4.86 2.82 -14.51
CA TRP A 181 4.78 1.57 -13.76
C TRP A 181 4.42 0.37 -14.66
N TYR A 182 3.58 0.54 -15.67
CA TYR A 182 3.26 -0.49 -16.67
C TYR A 182 4.44 -0.72 -17.63
N LEU A 183 5.13 0.35 -18.04
CA LEU A 183 6.31 0.30 -18.90
C LEU A 183 7.63 0.14 -18.11
N LYS A 184 7.61 -0.51 -16.96
CA LYS A 184 8.79 -0.64 -16.08
C LYS A 184 9.95 -1.38 -16.77
N GLN A 185 9.65 -2.35 -17.61
CA GLN A 185 10.62 -3.16 -18.35
C GLN A 185 10.99 -2.56 -19.71
N GLU A 186 10.36 -1.44 -20.09
CA GLU A 186 10.48 -0.80 -21.40
C GLU A 186 10.97 0.66 -21.27
N PRO A 187 12.24 0.88 -20.89
CA PRO A 187 12.74 2.22 -20.59
C PRO A 187 12.69 3.17 -21.80
N ALA A 188 12.92 2.66 -23.03
CA ALA A 188 12.87 3.45 -24.25
C ALA A 188 11.45 3.95 -24.54
N LEU A 189 10.44 3.07 -24.44
CA LEU A 189 9.03 3.43 -24.62
C LEU A 189 8.57 4.43 -23.56
N ARG A 190 8.97 4.20 -22.30
CA ARG A 190 8.69 5.13 -21.20
C ARG A 190 9.28 6.52 -21.48
N GLN A 191 10.49 6.59 -22.04
CA GLN A 191 11.11 7.86 -22.39
C GLN A 191 10.31 8.57 -23.48
N GLN A 192 9.92 7.87 -24.55
CA GLN A 192 9.09 8.44 -25.63
C GLN A 192 7.75 8.94 -25.09
N PHE A 193 7.05 8.12 -24.30
CA PHE A 193 5.78 8.49 -23.68
C PHE A 193 5.90 9.76 -22.82
N ASN A 194 6.98 9.92 -22.09
CA ASN A 194 7.20 11.08 -21.22
C ASN A 194 7.34 12.42 -21.99
N HIS A 195 7.60 12.40 -23.29
CA HIS A 195 7.64 13.61 -24.14
C HIS A 195 6.25 14.04 -24.64
N LEU A 196 5.26 13.15 -24.59
CA LEU A 196 3.90 13.44 -25.02
C LEU A 196 3.20 14.36 -24.01
N LYS A 197 2.57 15.44 -24.51
CA LYS A 197 2.08 16.54 -23.67
C LYS A 197 0.56 16.58 -23.52
N ASP A 198 -0.16 15.89 -24.38
CA ASP A 198 -1.61 15.91 -24.43
C ASP A 198 -2.22 14.50 -24.37
N PRO A 199 -3.49 14.37 -23.97
CA PRO A 199 -4.19 13.09 -23.80
C PRO A 199 -4.26 12.26 -25.08
N LEU A 200 -4.54 12.87 -26.23
CA LEU A 200 -4.77 12.15 -27.48
C LEU A 200 -3.52 11.44 -27.95
N HIS A 201 -2.38 12.15 -27.98
CA HIS A 201 -1.10 11.53 -28.36
C HIS A 201 -0.66 10.47 -27.37
N GLN A 202 -0.94 10.64 -26.07
CA GLN A 202 -0.64 9.61 -25.07
C GLN A 202 -1.45 8.33 -25.27
N LEU A 203 -2.75 8.45 -25.55
CA LEU A 203 -3.62 7.31 -25.84
C LEU A 203 -3.25 6.60 -27.14
N ASP A 204 -3.02 7.38 -28.20
CA ASP A 204 -2.63 6.84 -29.50
C ASP A 204 -1.31 6.07 -29.44
N PHE A 205 -0.31 6.63 -28.78
CA PHE A 205 0.98 5.97 -28.57
C PHE A 205 0.83 4.60 -27.89
N LEU A 206 0.04 4.52 -26.82
CA LEU A 206 -0.16 3.28 -26.08
C LEU A 206 -1.02 2.27 -26.83
N ASN A 207 -2.00 2.73 -27.59
CA ASN A 207 -2.84 1.87 -28.43
C ASN A 207 -2.04 1.15 -29.53
N HIS A 208 -0.92 1.73 -29.99
CA HIS A 208 -0.02 1.08 -30.94
C HIS A 208 0.97 0.12 -30.27
N TYR A 209 1.15 0.23 -28.95
CA TYR A 209 2.08 -0.62 -28.22
C TYR A 209 1.42 -1.89 -27.66
N PHE A 210 0.23 -1.77 -27.12
CA PHE A 210 -0.52 -2.88 -26.54
C PHE A 210 -1.41 -3.59 -27.55
#